data_4caeee4bf312589e9b3e889d57fac00d
#
_entry.id   4caeee4bf312589e9b3e889d57fac00d
#
_cell.length_a   1.000
_cell.length_b   1.000
_cell.length_c   1.000
_cell.angle_alpha   90.00
_cell.angle_beta   90.00
_cell.angle_gamma   90.00
#
_symmetry.space_group_name_H-M   'P 1'
#
loop_
_entity.id
_entity.type
_entity.pdbx_description
1 polymer ?
#
loop_
_entity_poly.entity_id
_entity_poly.type
_entity_poly.pdbx_seq_one_letter_code
_entity_poly.pdbx_strand_id
1 'polypeptide(L)'
;MIRRKGNVYKLDTPATTLLLGAGGEQLYYGGRLAVGGCDYEFLRDESEEAALRPFSAFGGEGPLGISCVLEGRAFFPRFVFRRAGLADKPALSPLPCSYSDSEEKNACQTLCFEFTDEPSKLKLFVYYTVFDDSDAIVLSSRLVNGGKKEISVNRPASLQLDVFGDGYSFVSFSDGFFEGKTQTPVPVGATLVKETSAGFGAPFCDSFVLLERPSRVYAAGLLYSGNARLAASADVYPRTRLRIGLNGAARETLASGEGLSSPEALMTFAEDEDSVRATVGAFFARHLLRGKWKDRERPALFFGENAAEGETLTKKIELAEG
;
A
#
# COMPACT_ATOMS: atom_id res chain seq x y z
N MET A 1 -6.77 13.50 9.00
CA MET A 1 -6.16 14.86 8.95
C MET A 1 -4.68 14.79 9.30
N ILE A 2 -3.83 15.56 8.61
CA ILE A 2 -2.37 15.53 8.78
C ILE A 2 -1.92 16.73 9.59
N ARG A 3 -1.16 16.48 10.65
CA ARG A 3 -0.58 17.53 11.51
C ARG A 3 0.90 17.22 11.76
N ARG A 4 1.72 18.25 11.93
CA ARG A 4 3.12 18.10 12.33
C ARG A 4 3.30 18.69 13.73
N LYS A 5 4.00 17.97 14.60
CA LYS A 5 4.44 18.45 15.90
C LYS A 5 5.90 18.03 16.11
N GLY A 6 6.78 19.00 16.22
CA GLY A 6 8.23 18.72 16.27
C GLY A 6 8.70 17.96 15.03
N ASN A 7 9.30 16.81 15.25
CA ASN A 7 9.81 15.90 14.23
C ASN A 7 8.85 14.73 13.91
N VAL A 8 7.58 14.81 14.31
CA VAL A 8 6.59 13.78 14.07
C VAL A 8 5.43 14.32 13.25
N TYR A 9 5.02 13.57 12.23
CA TYR A 9 3.79 13.75 11.49
C TYR A 9 2.73 12.82 12.04
N LYS A 10 1.58 13.38 12.41
CA LYS A 10 0.41 12.65 12.86
C LYS A 10 -0.65 12.66 11.77
N LEU A 11 -1.01 11.50 11.28
CA LEU A 11 -2.05 11.27 10.29
C LEU A 11 -3.24 10.64 11.01
N ASP A 12 -4.29 11.42 11.20
CA ASP A 12 -5.52 10.97 11.84
C ASP A 12 -6.60 10.69 10.79
N THR A 13 -7.21 9.52 10.89
CA THR A 13 -8.48 9.16 10.26
C THR A 13 -9.62 9.24 11.30
N PRO A 14 -10.88 8.92 10.99
CA PRO A 14 -11.95 8.88 11.99
C PRO A 14 -11.62 8.03 13.22
N ALA A 15 -11.12 6.82 13.07
CA ALA A 15 -10.86 5.86 14.17
C ALA A 15 -9.40 5.44 14.32
N THR A 16 -8.48 5.83 13.42
CA THR A 16 -7.07 5.41 13.49
C THR A 16 -6.09 6.57 13.51
N THR A 17 -4.86 6.30 13.96
CA THR A 17 -3.72 7.22 13.88
C THR A 17 -2.50 6.51 13.33
N LEU A 18 -1.83 7.12 12.36
CA LEU A 18 -0.49 6.77 11.92
C LEU A 18 0.48 7.88 12.36
N LEU A 19 1.53 7.51 13.07
CA LEU A 19 2.63 8.43 13.43
C LEU A 19 3.85 8.11 12.56
N LEU A 20 4.37 9.14 11.92
CA LEU A 20 5.57 9.08 11.10
C LEU A 20 6.62 10.04 11.64
N GLY A 21 7.85 9.58 11.81
CA GLY A 21 8.99 10.43 12.12
C GLY A 21 9.32 11.37 10.95
N ALA A 22 10.17 12.37 11.23
CA ALA A 22 10.56 13.37 10.24
C ALA A 22 11.25 12.76 9.01
N GLY A 23 11.95 11.65 9.17
CA GLY A 23 12.57 10.87 8.09
C GLY A 23 11.66 9.81 7.46
N GLY A 24 10.38 9.75 7.87
CA GLY A 24 9.40 8.80 7.36
C GLY A 24 9.33 7.48 8.13
N GLU A 25 9.97 7.39 9.30
CA GLU A 25 9.89 6.23 10.17
C GLU A 25 8.45 6.01 10.65
N GLN A 26 7.96 4.77 10.60
CA GLN A 26 6.64 4.43 11.13
C GLN A 26 6.76 4.17 12.63
N LEU A 27 6.31 5.13 13.43
CA LEU A 27 6.44 5.09 14.88
C LEU A 27 5.26 4.39 15.55
N TYR A 28 4.07 4.52 14.98
CA TYR A 28 2.84 3.92 15.48
C TYR A 28 1.81 3.82 14.35
N TYR A 29 1.05 2.74 14.33
CA TYR A 29 -0.18 2.63 13.57
C TYR A 29 -1.19 1.79 14.35
N GLY A 30 -2.40 2.30 14.56
CA GLY A 30 -3.43 1.64 15.34
C GLY A 30 -4.62 2.54 15.66
N GLY A 31 -5.34 2.24 16.72
CA GLY A 31 -6.48 3.03 17.18
C GLY A 31 -6.13 4.50 17.38
N ARG A 32 -7.12 5.37 17.22
CA ARG A 32 -6.94 6.82 17.26
C ARG A 32 -6.37 7.30 18.60
N LEU A 33 -5.26 8.00 18.54
CA LEU A 33 -4.65 8.63 19.70
C LEU A 33 -5.33 9.97 20.00
N ALA A 34 -5.64 10.21 21.28
CA ALA A 34 -6.27 11.45 21.73
C ALA A 34 -5.46 12.66 21.29
N VAL A 35 -6.15 13.76 20.97
CA VAL A 35 -5.54 15.05 20.67
C VAL A 35 -5.07 15.67 22.01
N GLY A 36 -3.90 15.28 22.47
CA GLY A 36 -3.28 15.84 23.67
C GLY A 36 -1.96 16.52 23.33
N GLY A 37 -1.45 17.31 24.28
CA GLY A 37 -0.14 17.92 24.19
C GLY A 37 1.04 16.95 24.24
N CYS A 38 0.79 15.65 23.99
CA CYS A 38 1.82 14.62 24.03
C CYS A 38 2.85 14.84 22.92
N ASP A 39 4.10 14.86 23.34
CA ASP A 39 5.22 14.74 22.47
C ASP A 39 5.44 13.25 22.18
N TYR A 40 5.44 12.88 20.90
CA TYR A 40 5.67 11.49 20.45
C TYR A 40 7.12 11.25 20.02
N GLU A 41 8.04 12.18 20.28
CA GLU A 41 9.43 12.06 19.86
C GLU A 41 10.15 10.89 20.55
N PHE A 42 9.73 10.51 21.75
CA PHE A 42 10.27 9.36 22.46
C PHE A 42 10.12 8.02 21.70
N LEU A 43 9.05 7.89 20.90
CA LEU A 43 8.86 6.69 20.06
C LEU A 43 9.92 6.58 18.95
N ARG A 44 10.53 7.69 18.58
CA ARG A 44 11.58 7.73 17.58
C ARG A 44 12.88 7.12 18.11
N ASP A 45 13.24 7.43 19.34
CA ASP A 45 14.47 6.90 19.98
C ASP A 45 14.40 5.38 20.08
N GLU A 46 13.25 4.84 20.48
CA GLU A 46 13.02 3.38 20.50
C GLU A 46 13.08 2.77 19.08
N SER A 47 12.62 3.48 18.04
CA SER A 47 12.65 2.97 16.67
C SER A 47 14.04 2.99 16.04
N GLU A 48 14.91 3.90 16.42
CA GLU A 48 16.32 3.97 15.97
C GLU A 48 17.15 2.82 16.53
N GLU A 49 16.97 2.47 17.80
CA GLU A 49 17.62 1.33 18.44
C GLU A 49 17.22 0.00 17.82
N ALA A 50 15.97 -0.11 17.36
CA ALA A 50 15.46 -1.29 16.67
C ALA A 50 16.05 -1.50 15.26
N ALA A 51 16.99 -0.68 14.80
CA ALA A 51 17.70 -0.76 13.52
C ALA A 51 16.80 -0.84 12.26
N LEU A 52 15.51 -0.61 12.42
CA LEU A 52 14.55 -0.69 11.34
C LEU A 52 14.28 0.70 10.76
N ARG A 53 15.22 1.19 10.01
CA ARG A 53 15.03 2.40 9.21
C ARG A 53 14.00 2.09 8.12
N PRO A 54 12.79 2.64 8.19
CA PRO A 54 11.63 2.18 7.42
C PRO A 54 11.85 2.26 5.91
N PHE A 55 12.53 3.29 5.44
CA PHE A 55 12.72 3.52 4.03
C PHE A 55 14.09 3.13 3.47
N SER A 56 15.08 2.81 4.30
CA SER A 56 16.29 2.14 3.84
C SER A 56 15.97 0.79 3.19
N ALA A 57 14.84 0.22 3.53
CA ALA A 57 14.33 -1.01 2.99
C ALA A 57 13.77 -0.91 1.55
N PHE A 58 13.39 0.25 1.07
CA PHE A 58 13.06 0.42 -0.35
C PHE A 58 14.29 0.26 -1.25
N GLY A 59 15.49 0.58 -0.76
CA GLY A 59 16.76 0.42 -1.47
C GLY A 59 17.57 -0.82 -1.08
N GLY A 60 16.98 -1.81 -0.38
CA GLY A 60 17.69 -3.01 0.08
C GLY A 60 17.48 -4.23 -0.80
N GLU A 61 18.31 -5.26 -0.57
CA GLU A 61 18.08 -6.60 -1.09
C GLU A 61 16.78 -7.18 -0.52
N GLY A 62 16.11 -7.99 -1.33
CA GLY A 62 14.93 -8.71 -0.91
C GLY A 62 13.69 -8.42 -1.75
N PRO A 63 12.57 -9.08 -1.45
CA PRO A 63 11.32 -8.91 -2.18
C PRO A 63 10.87 -7.44 -2.15
N LEU A 64 10.60 -6.88 -3.34
CA LEU A 64 10.17 -5.49 -3.53
C LEU A 64 11.21 -4.41 -3.15
N GLY A 65 12.47 -4.77 -2.96
CA GLY A 65 13.57 -3.81 -2.89
C GLY A 65 13.82 -3.13 -4.23
N ILE A 66 14.30 -1.89 -4.23
CA ILE A 66 14.64 -1.16 -5.46
C ILE A 66 16.06 -1.55 -5.87
N SER A 67 16.20 -2.13 -7.05
CA SER A 67 17.48 -2.42 -7.68
C SER A 67 17.62 -1.65 -8.98
N CYS A 68 18.82 -1.21 -9.29
CA CYS A 68 19.10 -0.34 -10.42
C CYS A 68 20.26 -0.87 -11.25
N VAL A 69 20.28 -0.52 -12.54
CA VAL A 69 21.44 -0.71 -13.41
C VAL A 69 21.77 0.63 -14.05
N LEU A 70 22.99 1.11 -13.84
CA LEU A 70 23.53 2.30 -14.45
C LEU A 70 24.83 1.91 -15.18
N GLU A 71 24.90 2.20 -16.48
CA GLU A 71 26.08 1.87 -17.32
C GLU A 71 26.52 0.40 -17.21
N GLY A 72 25.55 -0.53 -17.16
CA GLY A 72 25.80 -1.95 -17.05
C GLY A 72 26.16 -2.45 -15.64
N ARG A 73 26.26 -1.57 -14.65
CA ARG A 73 26.54 -1.94 -13.27
C ARG A 73 25.26 -1.99 -12.44
N ALA A 74 24.98 -3.14 -11.86
CA ALA A 74 23.86 -3.32 -10.91
C ALA A 74 24.24 -2.80 -9.53
N PHE A 75 23.30 -2.13 -8.87
CA PHE A 75 23.45 -1.64 -7.50
C PHE A 75 22.10 -1.46 -6.81
N PHE A 76 22.13 -1.28 -5.48
CA PHE A 76 20.98 -0.92 -4.66
C PHE A 76 21.13 0.53 -4.21
N PRO A 77 20.19 1.44 -4.55
CA PRO A 77 20.27 2.83 -4.15
C PRO A 77 20.15 2.98 -2.63
N ARG A 78 20.90 3.94 -2.08
CA ARG A 78 20.84 4.31 -0.66
C ARG A 78 20.10 5.64 -0.52
N PHE A 79 18.79 5.56 -0.34
CA PHE A 79 17.94 6.73 -0.22
C PHE A 79 18.16 7.44 1.12
N VAL A 80 18.54 8.71 1.06
CA VAL A 80 18.70 9.61 2.20
C VAL A 80 17.55 10.60 2.18
N PHE A 81 16.89 10.78 3.32
CA PHE A 81 15.81 11.75 3.50
C PHE A 81 16.25 13.17 3.14
N ARG A 82 15.39 13.93 2.47
CA ARG A 82 15.59 15.32 2.07
C ARG A 82 14.60 16.26 2.71
N ARG A 83 13.33 15.98 2.52
CA ARG A 83 12.25 16.81 3.06
C ARG A 83 10.94 16.02 3.11
N ALA A 84 10.01 16.53 3.93
CA ALA A 84 8.63 16.08 3.94
C ALA A 84 7.69 17.28 4.11
N GLY A 85 6.47 17.16 3.58
CA GLY A 85 5.45 18.20 3.68
C GLY A 85 4.15 17.81 3.02
N LEU A 86 3.13 18.61 3.24
CA LEU A 86 1.86 18.47 2.54
C LEU A 86 2.07 18.73 1.04
N ALA A 87 1.41 17.93 0.23
CA ALA A 87 1.48 17.97 -1.23
C ALA A 87 0.11 17.66 -1.82
N ASP A 88 -0.07 17.97 -3.08
CA ASP A 88 -1.22 17.48 -3.83
C ASP A 88 -1.12 15.97 -4.00
N LYS A 89 -2.29 15.30 -4.01
CA LYS A 89 -2.36 13.88 -4.29
C LYS A 89 -1.84 13.62 -5.72
N PRO A 90 -0.86 12.71 -5.90
CA PRO A 90 -0.27 12.49 -7.22
C PRO A 90 -1.28 11.87 -8.18
N ALA A 91 -1.32 12.37 -9.42
CA ALA A 91 -1.98 11.71 -10.50
C ALA A 91 -1.09 10.57 -11.02
N LEU A 92 -1.62 9.35 -11.01
CA LEU A 92 -0.86 8.13 -11.36
C LEU A 92 -1.17 7.60 -12.77
N SER A 93 -1.70 8.46 -13.67
CA SER A 93 -2.03 8.02 -15.04
C SER A 93 -0.89 7.23 -15.70
N PRO A 94 -1.15 6.07 -16.33
CA PRO A 94 -2.47 5.45 -16.58
C PRO A 94 -2.99 4.53 -15.46
N LEU A 95 -2.37 4.50 -14.28
CA LEU A 95 -2.79 3.64 -13.18
C LEU A 95 -4.08 4.16 -12.53
N PRO A 96 -4.93 3.25 -11.98
CA PRO A 96 -6.07 3.64 -11.17
C PRO A 96 -5.65 4.51 -9.98
N CYS A 97 -6.48 5.48 -9.63
CA CYS A 97 -6.20 6.42 -8.57
C CYS A 97 -7.47 6.67 -7.76
N SER A 98 -7.37 6.58 -6.44
CA SER A 98 -8.46 6.97 -5.55
C SER A 98 -8.72 8.48 -5.63
N TYR A 99 -9.92 8.90 -5.29
CA TYR A 99 -10.35 10.30 -5.39
C TYR A 99 -11.27 10.69 -4.22
N SER A 100 -11.49 11.97 -4.03
CA SER A 100 -12.53 12.52 -3.17
C SER A 100 -13.45 13.39 -4.01
N ASP A 101 -14.75 13.22 -3.85
CA ASP A 101 -15.77 14.07 -4.49
C ASP A 101 -16.10 15.30 -3.62
N SER A 102 -15.60 15.36 -2.39
CA SER A 102 -15.85 16.48 -1.50
C SER A 102 -15.09 17.71 -1.98
N GLU A 103 -15.79 18.82 -2.08
CA GLU A 103 -15.21 20.15 -2.36
C GLU A 103 -14.54 20.75 -1.12
N GLU A 104 -14.65 20.12 0.04
CA GLU A 104 -14.01 20.59 1.26
C GLU A 104 -12.50 20.47 1.15
N LYS A 105 -11.81 21.57 1.43
CA LYS A 105 -10.36 21.71 1.28
C LYS A 105 -9.54 20.66 2.01
N ASN A 106 -10.09 20.04 3.05
CA ASN A 106 -9.41 19.06 3.89
C ASN A 106 -9.96 17.63 3.76
N ALA A 107 -10.93 17.38 2.89
CA ALA A 107 -11.52 16.05 2.71
C ALA A 107 -10.50 14.99 2.30
N CYS A 108 -9.44 15.42 1.62
CA CYS A 108 -8.32 14.56 1.24
C CYS A 108 -7.02 15.32 1.46
N GLN A 109 -6.10 14.76 2.24
CA GLN A 109 -4.78 15.35 2.50
C GLN A 109 -3.69 14.34 2.19
N THR A 110 -2.60 14.81 1.58
CA THR A 110 -1.45 13.97 1.24
C THR A 110 -0.18 14.53 1.87
N LEU A 111 0.58 13.64 2.53
CA LEU A 111 1.94 13.88 3.00
C LEU A 111 2.91 13.24 2.03
N CYS A 112 3.89 13.99 1.56
CA CYS A 112 4.95 13.51 0.68
C CYS A 112 6.30 13.54 1.40
N PHE A 113 7.03 12.43 1.34
CA PHE A 113 8.44 12.34 1.72
C PHE A 113 9.29 12.25 0.46
N GLU A 114 10.36 13.05 0.40
CA GLU A 114 11.37 13.02 -0.67
C GLU A 114 12.68 12.45 -0.13
N PHE A 115 13.20 11.45 -0.83
CA PHE A 115 14.50 10.84 -0.58
C PHE A 115 15.35 10.91 -1.85
N THR A 116 16.67 10.94 -1.70
CA THR A 116 17.60 10.97 -2.83
C THR A 116 18.73 9.99 -2.59
N ASP A 117 19.09 9.23 -3.63
CA ASP A 117 20.35 8.51 -3.71
C ASP A 117 21.36 9.42 -4.41
N GLU A 118 22.35 9.91 -3.66
CA GLU A 118 23.31 10.90 -4.18
C GLU A 118 24.16 10.41 -5.35
N PRO A 119 24.67 9.14 -5.34
CA PRO A 119 25.50 8.66 -6.44
C PRO A 119 24.74 8.59 -7.77
N SER A 120 23.53 8.04 -7.77
CA SER A 120 22.72 7.87 -8.99
C SER A 120 21.84 9.06 -9.32
N LYS A 121 21.66 9.99 -8.37
CA LYS A 121 20.67 11.09 -8.44
C LYS A 121 19.23 10.63 -8.57
N LEU A 122 18.94 9.35 -8.27
CA LEU A 122 17.58 8.87 -8.16
C LEU A 122 16.86 9.56 -7.00
N LYS A 123 15.63 9.95 -7.25
CA LYS A 123 14.72 10.51 -6.23
C LYS A 123 13.57 9.54 -6.00
N LEU A 124 13.28 9.27 -4.74
CA LEU A 124 12.12 8.49 -4.33
C LEU A 124 11.14 9.41 -3.59
N PHE A 125 9.91 9.45 -4.07
CA PHE A 125 8.81 10.11 -3.41
C PHE A 125 7.86 9.05 -2.84
N VAL A 126 7.48 9.21 -1.57
CA VAL A 126 6.50 8.33 -0.90
C VAL A 126 5.35 9.19 -0.42
N TYR A 127 4.15 8.84 -0.83
CA TYR A 127 2.93 9.58 -0.55
C TYR A 127 2.03 8.80 0.40
N TYR A 128 1.53 9.48 1.42
CA TYR A 128 0.51 8.99 2.34
C TYR A 128 -0.71 9.90 2.21
N THR A 129 -1.83 9.33 1.81
CA THR A 129 -3.08 10.07 1.62
C THR A 129 -4.11 9.59 2.62
N VAL A 130 -4.71 10.53 3.35
CA VAL A 130 -5.82 10.30 4.30
C VAL A 130 -7.08 11.00 3.82
N PHE A 131 -8.22 10.40 4.11
CA PHE A 131 -9.55 10.91 3.83
C PHE A 131 -10.27 11.19 5.15
N ASP A 132 -11.11 12.19 5.21
CA ASP A 132 -11.83 12.59 6.42
C ASP A 132 -12.99 11.66 6.78
N ASP A 133 -13.50 10.94 5.80
CA ASP A 133 -14.64 10.03 5.89
C ASP A 133 -14.26 8.54 5.85
N SER A 134 -12.97 8.20 5.94
CA SER A 134 -12.49 6.82 5.85
C SER A 134 -11.31 6.54 6.78
N ASP A 135 -11.30 5.34 7.39
CA ASP A 135 -10.16 4.84 8.17
C ASP A 135 -9.08 4.19 7.31
N ALA A 136 -9.25 4.21 5.99
CA ALA A 136 -8.22 3.76 5.07
C ALA A 136 -7.18 4.86 4.82
N ILE A 137 -5.91 4.47 4.80
CA ILE A 137 -4.79 5.30 4.36
C ILE A 137 -4.29 4.74 3.04
N VAL A 138 -4.13 5.60 2.05
CA VAL A 138 -3.63 5.21 0.73
C VAL A 138 -2.17 5.63 0.57
N LEU A 139 -1.36 4.69 0.09
CA LEU A 139 0.05 4.91 -0.19
C LEU A 139 0.34 4.74 -1.68
N SER A 140 1.31 5.51 -2.15
CA SER A 140 1.95 5.29 -3.44
C SER A 140 3.39 5.77 -3.39
N SER A 141 4.20 5.33 -4.34
CA SER A 141 5.58 5.79 -4.47
C SER A 141 5.91 6.13 -5.91
N ARG A 142 6.91 7.01 -6.10
CA ARG A 142 7.40 7.40 -7.42
C ARG A 142 8.91 7.52 -7.39
N LEU A 143 9.57 6.84 -8.33
CA LEU A 143 10.98 7.03 -8.64
C LEU A 143 11.12 8.05 -9.75
N VAL A 144 12.14 8.93 -9.66
CA VAL A 144 12.46 9.88 -10.71
C VAL A 144 13.98 9.85 -10.96
N ASN A 145 14.37 9.73 -12.21
CA ASN A 145 15.76 9.86 -12.60
C ASN A 145 16.17 11.33 -12.63
N GLY A 146 16.80 11.81 -11.57
CA GLY A 146 17.37 13.17 -11.48
C GLY A 146 18.78 13.28 -12.08
N GLY A 147 19.35 12.17 -12.57
CA GLY A 147 20.65 12.12 -13.23
C GLY A 147 20.59 12.52 -14.71
N LYS A 148 21.75 12.61 -15.33
CA LYS A 148 21.86 12.93 -16.75
C LYS A 148 21.84 11.69 -17.66
N LYS A 149 22.17 10.53 -17.10
CA LYS A 149 22.26 9.26 -17.82
C LYS A 149 21.00 8.45 -17.63
N GLU A 150 20.67 7.64 -18.59
CA GLU A 150 19.61 6.66 -18.53
C GLU A 150 19.91 5.61 -17.45
N ILE A 151 18.89 5.23 -16.68
CA ILE A 151 18.99 4.25 -15.62
C ILE A 151 17.87 3.21 -15.72
N SER A 152 18.21 1.95 -15.59
CA SER A 152 17.25 0.87 -15.56
C SER A 152 16.91 0.51 -14.12
N VAL A 153 15.62 0.52 -13.77
CA VAL A 153 15.10 0.32 -12.40
C VAL A 153 13.96 -0.67 -12.41
N ASN A 154 13.78 -1.40 -11.30
CA ASN A 154 12.53 -2.08 -11.05
C ASN A 154 11.53 -1.11 -10.40
N ARG A 155 10.23 -1.40 -10.56
CA ARG A 155 9.17 -0.57 -9.99
C ARG A 155 9.22 -0.60 -8.47
N PRO A 156 9.09 0.56 -7.79
CA PRO A 156 9.11 0.61 -6.34
C PRO A 156 7.88 -0.08 -5.74
N ALA A 157 8.01 -0.55 -4.50
CA ALA A 157 6.87 -1.01 -3.73
C ALA A 157 5.83 0.12 -3.57
N SER A 158 4.57 -0.25 -3.58
CA SER A 158 3.46 0.69 -3.35
C SER A 158 3.32 1.02 -1.86
N LEU A 159 3.52 0.01 -1.00
CA LEU A 159 3.31 0.11 0.43
C LEU A 159 4.42 -0.63 1.18
N GLN A 160 4.88 -0.03 2.26
CA GLN A 160 5.56 -0.69 3.37
C GLN A 160 4.82 -0.33 4.66
N LEU A 161 4.44 -1.34 5.42
CA LEU A 161 3.80 -1.23 6.72
C LEU A 161 4.66 -1.93 7.76
N ASP A 162 5.05 -1.19 8.80
CA ASP A 162 5.73 -1.72 9.97
C ASP A 162 4.80 -1.66 11.16
N VAL A 163 4.52 -2.81 11.77
CA VAL A 163 3.67 -2.91 12.95
C VAL A 163 4.44 -3.47 14.14
N PHE A 164 4.16 -2.96 15.33
CA PHE A 164 4.77 -3.44 16.56
C PHE A 164 4.26 -4.84 16.90
N GLY A 165 5.18 -5.68 17.34
CA GLY A 165 4.93 -7.05 17.77
C GLY A 165 5.34 -8.08 16.72
N ASP A 166 5.53 -9.27 17.19
CA ASP A 166 5.66 -10.52 16.46
C ASP A 166 4.38 -11.36 16.66
N GLY A 167 4.37 -12.57 16.17
CA GLY A 167 3.25 -13.50 16.34
C GLY A 167 2.03 -13.14 15.50
N TYR A 168 2.17 -12.31 14.46
CA TYR A 168 1.13 -12.10 13.47
C TYR A 168 1.00 -13.28 12.54
N SER A 169 -0.24 -13.57 12.16
CA SER A 169 -0.56 -14.43 11.05
C SER A 169 -0.74 -13.61 9.78
N PHE A 170 -0.12 -14.05 8.70
CA PHE A 170 -0.37 -13.57 7.35
C PHE A 170 -1.58 -14.30 6.79
N VAL A 171 -2.68 -13.60 6.63
CA VAL A 171 -3.91 -14.14 6.08
C VAL A 171 -4.05 -13.68 4.64
N SER A 172 -4.12 -14.62 3.73
CA SER A 172 -4.29 -14.35 2.32
C SER A 172 -5.52 -15.07 1.77
N PHE A 173 -6.03 -14.53 0.67
CA PHE A 173 -7.21 -15.03 -0.01
C PHE A 173 -6.77 -15.58 -1.38
N SER A 174 -7.30 -16.73 -1.81
CA SER A 174 -7.05 -17.34 -3.11
C SER A 174 -8.33 -17.94 -3.68
N ASP A 175 -8.39 -18.02 -5.00
CA ASP A 175 -9.37 -18.81 -5.77
C ASP A 175 -10.86 -18.48 -5.59
N GLY A 176 -11.21 -17.20 -5.46
CA GLY A 176 -12.59 -16.79 -5.50
C GLY A 176 -13.13 -16.34 -4.15
N PHE A 177 -14.27 -15.77 -4.22
CA PHE A 177 -14.86 -14.86 -3.24
C PHE A 177 -15.02 -15.39 -1.81
N PHE A 178 -14.88 -16.69 -1.54
CA PHE A 178 -15.24 -17.23 -0.21
C PHE A 178 -14.48 -18.48 0.26
N GLU A 179 -13.67 -19.14 -0.57
CA GLU A 179 -13.19 -20.49 -0.20
C GLU A 179 -11.69 -20.60 0.14
N GLY A 180 -10.89 -19.59 -0.16
CA GLY A 180 -9.44 -19.70 -0.07
C GLY A 180 -8.78 -18.86 1.03
N LYS A 181 -9.35 -18.76 2.25
CA LYS A 181 -8.63 -18.12 3.37
C LYS A 181 -7.49 -19.02 3.82
N THR A 182 -6.25 -18.57 3.59
CA THR A 182 -5.04 -19.27 4.10
C THR A 182 -4.40 -18.41 5.17
N GLN A 183 -4.13 -19.00 6.32
CA GLN A 183 -3.47 -18.37 7.45
C GLN A 183 -2.11 -19.01 7.69
N THR A 184 -1.05 -18.20 7.62
CA THR A 184 0.34 -18.65 7.81
C THR A 184 1.03 -17.75 8.83
N PRO A 185 1.69 -18.29 9.87
CA PRO A 185 2.47 -17.48 10.79
C PRO A 185 3.56 -16.70 10.05
N VAL A 186 3.73 -15.42 10.37
CA VAL A 186 4.83 -14.62 9.83
C VAL A 186 6.14 -15.10 10.45
N PRO A 187 7.11 -15.55 9.65
CA PRO A 187 8.34 -16.10 10.18
C PRO A 187 9.26 -14.98 10.72
N VAL A 188 9.97 -15.30 11.81
CA VAL A 188 11.04 -14.45 12.34
C VAL A 188 12.36 -14.76 11.60
N GLY A 189 13.04 -13.73 11.14
CA GLY A 189 14.34 -13.86 10.44
C GLY A 189 14.24 -14.43 9.02
N ALA A 190 13.03 -14.65 8.51
CA ALA A 190 12.78 -15.08 7.14
C ALA A 190 11.66 -14.25 6.51
N THR A 191 11.46 -14.35 5.20
CA THR A 191 10.41 -13.62 4.50
C THR A 191 9.40 -14.58 3.87
N LEU A 192 8.14 -14.44 4.25
CA LEU A 192 7.02 -15.07 3.58
C LEU A 192 6.67 -14.24 2.35
N VAL A 193 6.58 -14.88 1.19
CA VAL A 193 6.23 -14.21 -0.07
C VAL A 193 5.00 -14.87 -0.67
N LYS A 194 4.00 -14.06 -1.01
CA LYS A 194 2.87 -14.44 -1.85
C LYS A 194 2.94 -13.65 -3.15
N GLU A 195 2.79 -14.36 -4.27
CA GLU A 195 2.64 -13.75 -5.59
C GLU A 195 1.26 -14.06 -6.13
N THR A 196 0.64 -13.07 -6.74
CA THR A 196 -0.63 -13.22 -7.43
C THR A 196 -0.40 -12.99 -8.91
N SER A 197 -1.10 -13.73 -9.75
CA SER A 197 -1.08 -13.52 -11.19
C SER A 197 -2.40 -12.94 -11.65
N ALA A 198 -2.35 -11.88 -12.45
CA ALA A 198 -3.52 -11.38 -13.14
C ALA A 198 -3.92 -12.40 -14.20
N GLY A 199 -5.04 -13.08 -13.97
CA GLY A 199 -5.68 -13.96 -14.93
C GLY A 199 -7.09 -13.47 -15.22
N PHE A 200 -7.69 -13.93 -16.33
CA PHE A 200 -9.11 -13.71 -16.57
C PHE A 200 -9.91 -14.38 -15.44
N GLY A 201 -10.57 -13.56 -14.61
CA GLY A 201 -11.30 -14.06 -13.44
C GLY A 201 -10.50 -14.09 -12.12
N ALA A 202 -9.24 -13.65 -12.10
CA ALA A 202 -8.53 -13.48 -10.83
C ALA A 202 -9.26 -12.45 -9.95
N PRO A 203 -9.71 -12.84 -8.74
CA PRO A 203 -10.46 -11.94 -7.90
C PRO A 203 -9.55 -10.82 -7.38
N PHE A 204 -10.07 -9.61 -7.31
CA PHE A 204 -9.37 -8.43 -6.78
C PHE A 204 -8.86 -8.65 -5.35
N CYS A 205 -9.51 -9.51 -4.58
CA CYS A 205 -9.11 -9.85 -3.21
C CYS A 205 -7.75 -10.54 -3.11
N ASP A 206 -7.22 -11.14 -4.18
CA ASP A 206 -5.90 -11.79 -4.16
C ASP A 206 -4.75 -10.83 -3.88
N SER A 207 -4.93 -9.55 -4.18
CA SER A 207 -3.94 -8.51 -3.88
C SER A 207 -4.04 -7.93 -2.46
N PHE A 208 -5.00 -8.43 -1.64
CA PHE A 208 -5.20 -8.06 -0.25
C PHE A 208 -4.72 -9.14 0.71
N VAL A 209 -4.22 -8.69 1.86
CA VAL A 209 -3.81 -9.55 2.97
C VAL A 209 -4.20 -8.91 4.28
N LEU A 210 -4.33 -9.77 5.32
CA LEU A 210 -4.40 -9.32 6.69
C LEU A 210 -3.13 -9.74 7.43
N LEU A 211 -2.66 -8.86 8.31
CA LEU A 211 -1.80 -9.22 9.43
C LEU A 211 -2.68 -9.28 10.66
N GLU A 212 -2.92 -10.50 11.16
CA GLU A 212 -3.88 -10.78 12.22
C GLU A 212 -3.21 -11.32 13.48
N ARG A 213 -3.61 -10.76 14.61
CA ARG A 213 -3.40 -11.31 15.95
C ARG A 213 -4.59 -10.88 16.84
N PRO A 214 -4.78 -11.49 18.03
CA PRO A 214 -5.91 -11.15 18.88
C PRO A 214 -6.09 -9.65 19.10
N SER A 215 -7.29 -9.14 18.78
CA SER A 215 -7.69 -7.74 18.88
C SER A 215 -6.86 -6.75 18.06
N ARG A 216 -6.18 -7.23 17.01
CA ARG A 216 -5.40 -6.39 16.09
C ARG A 216 -5.40 -6.97 14.69
N VAL A 217 -6.07 -6.32 13.78
CA VAL A 217 -6.13 -6.71 12.36
C VAL A 217 -5.73 -5.53 11.49
N TYR A 218 -4.67 -5.71 10.72
CA TYR A 218 -4.25 -4.77 9.69
C TYR A 218 -4.60 -5.37 8.34
N ALA A 219 -5.40 -4.67 7.55
CA ALA A 219 -5.61 -5.03 6.14
C ALA A 219 -4.77 -4.15 5.25
N ALA A 220 -4.14 -4.74 4.24
CA ALA A 220 -3.43 -4.00 3.22
C ALA A 220 -3.52 -4.70 1.86
N GLY A 221 -3.52 -3.91 0.78
CA GLY A 221 -3.59 -4.44 -0.57
C GLY A 221 -3.40 -3.40 -1.66
N LEU A 222 -3.13 -3.85 -2.89
CA LEU A 222 -3.05 -2.98 -4.06
C LEU A 222 -4.44 -2.54 -4.52
N LEU A 223 -4.58 -1.28 -4.88
CA LEU A 223 -5.74 -0.75 -5.59
C LEU A 223 -5.56 -0.95 -7.12
N TYR A 224 -5.10 -2.12 -7.49
CA TYR A 224 -4.78 -2.50 -8.86
C TYR A 224 -5.01 -4.00 -9.08
N SER A 225 -5.63 -4.35 -10.17
CA SER A 225 -6.00 -5.75 -10.51
C SER A 225 -4.91 -6.51 -11.26
N GLY A 226 -3.69 -6.01 -11.33
CA GLY A 226 -2.56 -6.69 -11.96
C GLY A 226 -1.83 -7.64 -11.02
N ASN A 227 -0.73 -8.20 -11.54
CA ASN A 227 0.13 -9.08 -10.75
C ASN A 227 0.68 -8.37 -9.54
N ALA A 228 0.48 -8.93 -8.36
CA ALA A 228 0.96 -8.39 -7.10
C ALA A 228 1.98 -9.32 -6.43
N ARG A 229 2.90 -8.72 -5.68
CA ARG A 229 3.79 -9.42 -4.76
C ARG A 229 3.60 -8.82 -3.37
N LEU A 230 3.37 -9.69 -2.42
CA LEU A 230 3.18 -9.38 -1.01
C LEU A 230 4.26 -10.12 -0.23
N ALA A 231 4.95 -9.42 0.65
CA ALA A 231 6.05 -10.00 1.41
C ALA A 231 5.94 -9.59 2.88
N ALA A 232 5.92 -10.57 3.79
CA ALA A 232 5.86 -10.33 5.22
C ALA A 232 7.05 -10.99 5.92
N SER A 233 7.62 -10.29 6.90
CA SER A 233 8.70 -10.80 7.76
C SER A 233 8.59 -10.20 9.15
N ALA A 234 8.97 -10.96 10.16
CA ALA A 234 9.18 -10.44 11.51
C ALA A 234 10.68 -10.37 11.82
N ASP A 235 11.07 -9.35 12.56
CA ASP A 235 12.45 -9.20 13.05
C ASP A 235 12.61 -9.84 14.43
N VAL A 236 13.85 -10.05 14.85
CA VAL A 236 14.21 -10.41 16.24
C VAL A 236 13.79 -9.35 17.24
N TYR A 237 13.70 -8.10 16.83
CA TYR A 237 12.98 -7.07 17.56
C TYR A 237 11.48 -7.22 17.27
N PRO A 238 10.57 -7.01 18.23
CA PRO A 238 9.15 -7.32 18.07
C PRO A 238 8.48 -6.37 17.08
N ARG A 239 8.80 -6.54 15.81
CA ARG A 239 8.22 -5.79 14.68
C ARG A 239 7.98 -6.71 13.50
N THR A 240 6.79 -6.59 12.92
CA THR A 240 6.39 -7.26 11.70
C THR A 240 6.31 -6.24 10.56
N ARG A 241 6.94 -6.56 9.44
CA ARG A 241 6.97 -5.75 8.21
C ARG A 241 6.19 -6.42 7.10
N LEU A 242 5.29 -5.67 6.49
CA LEU A 242 4.57 -6.04 5.28
C LEU A 242 4.97 -5.10 4.14
N ARG A 243 5.30 -5.65 2.98
CA ARG A 243 5.53 -4.92 1.74
C ARG A 243 4.59 -5.41 0.66
N ILE A 244 4.07 -4.47 -0.12
CA ILE A 244 3.16 -4.74 -1.24
C ILE A 244 3.58 -3.92 -2.44
N GLY A 245 3.62 -4.57 -3.61
CA GLY A 245 3.93 -3.93 -4.87
C GLY A 245 3.57 -4.80 -6.06
N LEU A 246 3.89 -4.35 -7.25
CA LEU A 246 3.70 -5.16 -8.44
C LEU A 246 4.68 -6.34 -8.47
N ASN A 247 4.17 -7.50 -8.86
CA ASN A 247 5.01 -8.64 -9.21
C ASN A 247 5.44 -8.45 -10.67
N GLY A 248 6.67 -8.02 -10.87
CA GLY A 248 7.20 -7.85 -12.22
C GLY A 248 8.72 -7.83 -12.18
N ALA A 249 9.32 -8.79 -12.87
CA ALA A 249 10.78 -8.84 -13.04
C ALA A 249 11.29 -7.83 -14.07
N ALA A 250 10.41 -7.24 -14.86
CA ALA A 250 10.79 -6.29 -15.90
C ALA A 250 11.31 -5.00 -15.30
N ARG A 251 12.55 -4.68 -15.60
CA ARG A 251 13.10 -3.35 -15.32
C ARG A 251 12.62 -2.38 -16.37
N GLU A 252 12.33 -1.17 -15.94
CA GLU A 252 12.00 -0.06 -16.81
C GLU A 252 13.20 0.88 -16.90
N THR A 253 13.44 1.38 -18.09
CA THR A 253 14.53 2.31 -18.34
C THR A 253 14.00 3.73 -18.30
N LEU A 254 14.59 4.55 -17.45
CA LEU A 254 14.20 5.93 -17.23
C LEU A 254 15.24 6.87 -17.82
N ALA A 255 14.86 7.67 -18.80
CA ALA A 255 15.67 8.77 -19.27
C ALA A 255 15.79 9.88 -18.20
N SER A 256 16.67 10.85 -18.43
CA SER A 256 16.84 12.00 -17.53
C SER A 256 15.52 12.74 -17.34
N GLY A 257 15.11 12.94 -16.10
CA GLY A 257 13.85 13.61 -15.72
C GLY A 257 12.61 12.71 -15.75
N GLU A 258 12.69 11.51 -16.30
CA GLU A 258 11.57 10.57 -16.31
C GLU A 258 11.31 9.95 -14.93
N GLY A 259 10.06 9.54 -14.71
CA GLY A 259 9.63 8.94 -13.46
C GLY A 259 8.72 7.74 -13.63
N LEU A 260 8.84 6.81 -12.69
CA LEU A 260 8.09 5.58 -12.60
C LEU A 260 7.26 5.56 -11.31
N SER A 261 5.94 5.48 -11.41
CA SER A 261 5.03 5.43 -10.27
C SER A 261 4.60 3.99 -9.96
N SER A 262 4.46 3.68 -8.66
CA SER A 262 3.76 2.48 -8.22
C SER A 262 2.24 2.69 -8.28
N PRO A 263 1.42 1.62 -8.41
CA PRO A 263 -0.01 1.72 -8.14
C PRO A 263 -0.27 2.17 -6.70
N GLU A 264 -1.47 2.66 -6.44
CA GLU A 264 -1.89 2.88 -5.06
C GLU A 264 -2.05 1.57 -4.31
N ALA A 265 -1.71 1.59 -3.03
CA ALA A 265 -2.05 0.56 -2.07
C ALA A 265 -2.82 1.17 -0.91
N LEU A 266 -3.77 0.41 -0.38
CA LEU A 266 -4.56 0.79 0.78
C LEU A 266 -4.04 0.04 2.00
N MET A 267 -4.05 0.68 3.17
CA MET A 267 -3.95 0.02 4.46
C MET A 267 -5.02 0.55 5.41
N THR A 268 -5.51 -0.33 6.29
CA THR A 268 -6.43 0.03 7.38
C THR A 268 -6.19 -0.85 8.60
N PHE A 269 -6.68 -0.42 9.75
CA PHE A 269 -6.57 -1.11 11.04
C PHE A 269 -7.92 -1.16 11.74
N ALA A 270 -8.24 -2.31 12.35
CA ALA A 270 -9.32 -2.45 13.32
C ALA A 270 -8.99 -3.56 14.33
N GLU A 271 -9.88 -3.77 15.29
CA GLU A 271 -9.74 -4.82 16.30
C GLU A 271 -10.18 -6.21 15.79
N ASP A 272 -10.96 -6.24 14.70
CA ASP A 272 -11.51 -7.46 14.11
C ASP A 272 -11.52 -7.40 12.57
N GLU A 273 -11.67 -8.58 11.94
CA GLU A 273 -11.67 -8.74 10.49
C GLU A 273 -12.89 -8.10 9.81
N ASP A 274 -14.06 -8.18 10.41
CA ASP A 274 -15.29 -7.66 9.81
C ASP A 274 -15.24 -6.14 9.70
N SER A 275 -14.69 -5.47 10.69
CA SER A 275 -14.47 -4.02 10.70
C SER A 275 -13.49 -3.57 9.62
N VAL A 276 -12.36 -4.29 9.42
CA VAL A 276 -11.44 -3.96 8.32
C VAL A 276 -12.07 -4.22 6.96
N ARG A 277 -12.86 -5.28 6.80
CA ARG A 277 -13.59 -5.59 5.55
C ARG A 277 -14.62 -4.51 5.24
N ALA A 278 -15.37 -4.07 6.23
CA ALA A 278 -16.35 -2.98 6.08
C ALA A 278 -15.67 -1.67 5.65
N THR A 279 -14.54 -1.33 6.27
CA THR A 279 -13.75 -0.14 5.91
C THR A 279 -13.25 -0.21 4.47
N VAL A 280 -12.67 -1.35 4.06
CA VAL A 280 -12.21 -1.55 2.68
C VAL A 280 -13.37 -1.45 1.70
N GLY A 281 -14.50 -2.12 1.95
CA GLY A 281 -15.68 -2.06 1.09
C GLY A 281 -16.26 -0.65 0.95
N ALA A 282 -16.37 0.09 2.06
CA ALA A 282 -16.82 1.48 2.05
C ALA A 282 -15.86 2.40 1.27
N PHE A 283 -14.54 2.20 1.42
CA PHE A 283 -13.54 2.93 0.68
C PHE A 283 -13.66 2.70 -0.84
N PHE A 284 -13.83 1.45 -1.26
CA PHE A 284 -14.05 1.14 -2.68
C PHE A 284 -15.28 1.84 -3.22
N ALA A 285 -16.39 1.78 -2.50
CA ALA A 285 -17.65 2.38 -2.92
C ALA A 285 -17.55 3.91 -3.07
N ARG A 286 -16.83 4.58 -2.15
CA ARG A 286 -16.77 6.05 -2.12
C ARG A 286 -15.63 6.63 -2.95
N HIS A 287 -14.47 5.99 -2.99
CA HIS A 287 -13.22 6.59 -3.47
C HIS A 287 -12.63 5.91 -4.72
N LEU A 288 -13.19 4.77 -5.17
CA LEU A 288 -12.71 4.08 -6.38
C LEU A 288 -13.77 3.97 -7.46
N LEU A 289 -15.03 3.74 -7.09
CA LEU A 289 -16.13 3.62 -8.05
C LEU A 289 -16.45 4.97 -8.66
N ARG A 290 -16.52 5.03 -9.99
CA ARG A 290 -16.76 6.28 -10.75
C ARG A 290 -17.95 6.19 -11.69
N GLY A 291 -18.53 7.37 -11.97
CA GLY A 291 -19.59 7.54 -12.97
C GLY A 291 -20.86 6.78 -12.59
N LYS A 292 -21.59 6.32 -13.60
CA LYS A 292 -22.90 5.66 -13.44
C LYS A 292 -22.92 4.42 -12.53
N TRP A 293 -21.75 3.86 -12.22
CA TRP A 293 -21.63 2.68 -11.38
C TRP A 293 -21.57 3.01 -9.88
N LYS A 294 -21.47 4.28 -9.51
CA LYS A 294 -21.42 4.72 -8.12
C LYS A 294 -22.78 4.59 -7.41
N ASP A 295 -23.85 4.91 -8.12
CA ASP A 295 -25.21 5.05 -7.56
C ASP A 295 -26.19 3.96 -8.02
N ARG A 296 -25.74 2.97 -8.78
CA ARG A 296 -26.60 1.88 -9.24
C ARG A 296 -26.48 0.64 -8.35
N GLU A 297 -27.65 0.10 -7.96
CA GLU A 297 -27.73 -1.29 -7.53
C GLU A 297 -27.19 -2.18 -8.64
N ARG A 298 -26.24 -3.02 -8.30
CA ARG A 298 -25.62 -3.92 -9.27
C ARG A 298 -26.27 -5.27 -9.17
N PRO A 299 -26.79 -5.82 -10.28
CA PRO A 299 -27.21 -7.20 -10.27
C PRO A 299 -25.98 -8.08 -9.99
N ALA A 300 -26.10 -8.97 -9.04
CA ALA A 300 -25.10 -10.01 -8.82
C ALA A 300 -25.28 -11.07 -9.91
N LEU A 301 -24.44 -11.06 -10.92
CA LEU A 301 -24.39 -12.13 -11.92
C LEU A 301 -23.49 -13.24 -11.40
N PHE A 302 -24.07 -14.38 -11.06
CA PHE A 302 -23.33 -15.60 -10.75
C PHE A 302 -23.20 -16.44 -12.02
N PHE A 303 -21.98 -16.58 -12.50
CA PHE A 303 -21.64 -17.59 -13.51
C PHE A 303 -21.23 -18.85 -12.78
N GLY A 304 -22.10 -19.86 -12.75
CA GLY A 304 -21.72 -21.19 -12.27
C GLY A 304 -20.77 -21.88 -13.26
N GLU A 305 -19.96 -22.80 -12.78
CA GLU A 305 -18.95 -23.55 -13.56
C GLU A 305 -19.51 -24.27 -14.81
N ASN A 306 -20.83 -24.45 -14.91
CA ASN A 306 -21.51 -25.09 -16.03
C ASN A 306 -22.00 -24.11 -17.11
N ALA A 307 -21.59 -22.87 -17.12
CA ALA A 307 -21.93 -21.88 -18.16
C ALA A 307 -21.08 -22.02 -19.44
N ALA A 308 -20.59 -23.22 -19.74
CA ALA A 308 -19.71 -23.49 -20.90
C ALA A 308 -20.43 -23.51 -22.27
N GLU A 309 -21.75 -23.34 -22.30
CA GLU A 309 -22.50 -23.24 -23.56
C GLU A 309 -23.01 -21.82 -23.77
N GLY A 310 -22.54 -21.18 -24.86
CA GLY A 310 -22.80 -19.76 -25.16
C GLY A 310 -24.30 -19.36 -25.19
N GLU A 311 -25.20 -20.29 -25.55
CA GLU A 311 -26.66 -20.05 -25.51
C GLU A 311 -27.20 -19.83 -24.09
N THR A 312 -26.61 -20.48 -23.09
CA THR A 312 -27.05 -20.35 -21.70
C THR A 312 -26.65 -18.98 -21.11
N LEU A 313 -25.53 -18.42 -21.55
CA LEU A 313 -25.06 -17.12 -21.14
C LEU A 313 -25.97 -15.99 -21.64
N THR A 314 -26.33 -16.05 -22.93
CA THR A 314 -27.23 -15.06 -23.54
C THR A 314 -28.62 -15.05 -22.87
N LYS A 315 -29.19 -16.22 -22.60
CA LYS A 315 -30.47 -16.35 -21.88
C LYS A 315 -30.40 -15.83 -20.45
N LYS A 316 -29.27 -16.02 -19.74
CA LYS A 316 -29.09 -15.48 -18.38
C LYS A 316 -28.93 -13.96 -18.37
N ILE A 317 -28.32 -13.38 -19.40
CA ILE A 317 -28.21 -11.93 -19.57
C ILE A 317 -29.58 -11.32 -19.87
N GLU A 318 -30.37 -11.91 -20.77
CA GLU A 318 -31.72 -11.47 -21.08
C GLU A 318 -32.66 -11.51 -19.87
N LEU A 319 -32.54 -12.55 -19.00
CA LEU A 319 -33.28 -12.66 -17.74
C LEU A 319 -32.87 -11.64 -16.68
N ALA A 320 -31.64 -11.12 -16.73
CA ALA A 320 -31.14 -10.11 -15.80
C ALA A 320 -31.46 -8.67 -16.26
N GLU A 321 -31.85 -8.47 -17.53
CA GLU A 321 -32.27 -7.17 -18.09
C GLU A 321 -33.77 -6.93 -17.99
N GLY A 322 -34.60 -7.92 -17.66
CA GLY A 322 -36.06 -7.86 -17.46
C GLY A 322 -36.45 -7.80 -16.02
#